data_a98e23c8c9a81fe3a08fda6bf6cf5ab2
#
_entry.id   a98e23c8c9a81fe3a08fda6bf6cf5ab2
#
_cell.length_a   1.000
_cell.length_b   1.000
_cell.length_c   1.000
_cell.angle_alpha   90.00
_cell.angle_beta   90.00
_cell.angle_gamma   90.00
#
_symmetry.space_group_name_H-M   'P 1'
#
loop_
_entity.id
_entity.type
_entity.pdbx_description
1 polymer ?
#
loop_
_entity_poly.entity_id
_entity_poly.type
_entity_poly.pdbx_seq_one_letter_code
_entity_poly.pdbx_strand_id
1 'polypeptide(L)'
;MPFRLRRDTRKWFQDISKDFELDFDMYYLCLVAGLAAGGRRSEVKASDTTELVDTFPGSYREKGRTIIALFLATEIERVGISKDDREAVHKQIRDLVDPRTPSQLSEIGMRQMNQVSYGGFDALTEEFDDRPRSLESFLVNFQKIIT
;
A
#
# COMPACT_ATOMS: atom_id res chain seq x y z
N MET A 1 5.73 -11.25 -9.49
CA MET A 1 5.33 -9.83 -9.65
C MET A 1 5.78 -9.05 -8.43
N PRO A 2 6.53 -7.96 -8.60
CA PRO A 2 7.07 -7.20 -7.47
C PRO A 2 6.11 -6.13 -6.95
N PHE A 3 6.37 -5.68 -5.73
CA PHE A 3 5.90 -4.38 -5.25
C PHE A 3 6.52 -3.29 -6.12
N ARG A 4 5.77 -2.25 -6.43
CA ARG A 4 6.22 -1.15 -7.28
C ARG A 4 5.94 0.18 -6.62
N LEU A 5 6.87 1.10 -6.78
CA LEU A 5 6.77 2.46 -6.23
C LEU A 5 6.70 3.48 -7.37
N ARG A 6 5.79 4.44 -7.27
CA ARG A 6 5.69 5.53 -8.24
C ARG A 6 6.95 6.38 -8.22
N ARG A 7 7.39 6.84 -9.38
CA ARG A 7 8.56 7.72 -9.49
C ARG A 7 8.30 9.07 -8.83
N ASP A 8 7.10 9.62 -8.95
CA ASP A 8 6.73 10.88 -8.32
C ASP A 8 6.67 10.77 -6.79
N THR A 9 6.34 9.59 -6.26
CA THR A 9 6.40 9.32 -4.82
C THR A 9 7.83 9.47 -4.29
N ARG A 10 8.81 8.92 -5.00
CA ARG A 10 10.23 9.07 -4.60
C ARG A 10 10.65 10.53 -4.54
N LYS A 11 10.22 11.33 -5.51
CA LYS A 11 10.51 12.76 -5.53
C LYS A 11 9.87 13.50 -4.39
N TRP A 12 8.63 13.14 -4.08
CA TRP A 12 7.88 13.81 -3.01
C TRP A 12 8.50 13.57 -1.64
N PHE A 13 9.02 12.36 -1.39
CA PHE A 13 9.70 12.00 -0.15
C PHE A 13 11.18 12.35 -0.14
N GLN A 14 11.70 12.98 -1.17
CA GLN A 14 13.13 13.19 -1.39
C GLN A 14 13.85 13.83 -0.19
N ASP A 15 13.25 14.82 0.45
CA ASP A 15 13.89 15.56 1.53
C ASP A 15 13.99 14.77 2.83
N ILE A 16 13.15 13.72 2.99
CA ILE A 16 13.14 12.89 4.19
C ILE A 16 13.52 11.42 3.92
N SER A 17 13.88 11.10 2.67
CA SER A 17 14.18 9.72 2.29
C SER A 17 15.37 9.12 3.05
N LYS A 18 16.31 9.95 3.46
CA LYS A 18 17.47 9.54 4.28
C LYS A 18 17.08 9.02 5.66
N ASP A 19 15.90 9.38 6.13
CA ASP A 19 15.40 8.96 7.45
C ASP A 19 14.71 7.61 7.40
N PHE A 20 14.50 7.05 6.20
CA PHE A 20 13.92 5.73 6.02
C PHE A 20 15.02 4.67 5.91
N GLU A 21 14.82 3.53 6.54
CA GLU A 21 15.74 2.39 6.42
C GLU A 21 15.65 1.71 5.05
N LEU A 22 14.42 1.66 4.49
CA LEU A 22 14.13 0.96 3.24
C LEU A 22 13.28 1.85 2.33
N ASP A 23 13.48 1.70 1.03
CA ASP A 23 12.58 2.32 0.05
C ASP A 23 11.16 1.82 0.20
N PHE A 24 10.98 0.60 0.70
CA PHE A 24 9.68 0.02 0.99
C PHE A 24 8.90 0.84 2.03
N ASP A 25 9.57 1.60 2.88
CA ASP A 25 8.90 2.48 3.85
C ASP A 25 7.99 3.48 3.16
N MET A 26 8.42 4.04 2.03
CA MET A 26 7.59 4.95 1.24
C MET A 26 6.35 4.25 0.69
N TYR A 27 6.53 3.02 0.18
CA TYR A 27 5.43 2.19 -0.30
C TYR A 27 4.42 1.92 0.81
N TYR A 28 4.91 1.52 1.97
CA TYR A 28 4.08 1.18 3.12
C TYR A 28 3.24 2.37 3.59
N LEU A 29 3.84 3.54 3.71
CA LEU A 29 3.13 4.76 4.13
C LEU A 29 2.01 5.10 3.16
N CYS A 30 2.28 5.00 1.86
CA CYS A 30 1.26 5.22 0.83
C CYS A 30 0.16 4.15 0.90
N LEU A 31 0.53 2.90 1.12
CA LEU A 31 -0.44 1.82 1.26
C LEU A 31 -1.36 2.06 2.45
N VAL A 32 -0.81 2.45 3.60
CA VAL A 32 -1.62 2.74 4.80
C VAL A 32 -2.58 3.90 4.53
N ALA A 33 -2.12 4.95 3.86
CA ALA A 33 -2.99 6.07 3.47
C ALA A 33 -4.11 5.62 2.54
N GLY A 34 -3.80 4.76 1.57
CA GLY A 34 -4.79 4.20 0.64
C GLY A 34 -5.82 3.34 1.35
N LEU A 35 -5.39 2.50 2.28
CA LEU A 35 -6.29 1.68 3.08
C LEU A 35 -7.18 2.55 3.97
N ALA A 36 -6.62 3.57 4.60
CA ALA A 36 -7.38 4.52 5.42
C ALA A 36 -8.41 5.29 4.60
N ALA A 37 -8.18 5.47 3.30
CA ALA A 37 -9.11 6.10 2.37
C ALA A 37 -10.10 5.08 1.75
N GLY A 38 -10.33 3.96 2.41
CA GLY A 38 -11.28 2.95 1.97
C GLY A 38 -10.82 2.08 0.82
N GLY A 39 -9.50 1.97 0.61
CA GLY A 39 -8.94 1.21 -0.50
C GLY A 39 -8.88 1.98 -1.80
N ARG A 40 -8.79 3.31 -1.72
CA ARG A 40 -8.62 4.18 -2.88
C ARG A 40 -7.51 3.67 -3.79
N ARG A 41 -7.77 3.63 -5.07
CA ARG A 41 -6.85 3.12 -6.09
C ARG A 41 -6.54 4.17 -7.13
N SER A 42 -5.34 4.08 -7.69
CA SER A 42 -4.96 4.83 -8.87
C SER A 42 -4.27 3.89 -9.85
N GLU A 43 -4.52 4.08 -11.13
CA GLU A 43 -3.81 3.37 -12.18
C GLU A 43 -2.61 4.18 -12.59
N VAL A 44 -1.43 3.56 -12.55
CA VAL A 44 -0.18 4.18 -12.92
C VAL A 44 0.53 3.26 -13.91
N LYS A 45 1.02 3.83 -15.00
CA LYS A 45 1.76 3.08 -16.02
C LYS A 45 3.03 2.48 -15.40
N ALA A 46 3.39 1.27 -15.79
CA ALA A 46 4.61 0.62 -15.31
C ALA A 46 5.85 1.49 -15.54
N SER A 47 5.89 2.25 -16.64
CA SER A 47 6.99 3.16 -16.95
C SER A 47 7.13 4.32 -15.96
N ASP A 48 6.06 4.65 -15.24
CA ASP A 48 6.06 5.70 -14.22
C ASP A 48 6.30 5.15 -12.80
N THR A 49 6.72 3.89 -12.71
CA THR A 49 7.02 3.21 -11.46
C THR A 49 8.40 2.57 -11.52
N THR A 50 8.93 2.21 -10.35
CA THR A 50 10.14 1.40 -10.22
C THR A 50 9.82 0.15 -9.43
N GLU A 51 10.49 -0.96 -9.77
CA GLU A 51 10.38 -2.19 -8.99
C GLU A 51 11.06 -2.02 -7.64
N LEU A 52 10.45 -2.55 -6.60
CA LEU A 52 11.06 -2.66 -5.28
C LEU A 52 11.56 -4.09 -5.09
N VAL A 53 10.78 -4.90 -4.41
CA VAL A 53 11.10 -6.30 -4.10
C VAL A 53 9.85 -7.14 -4.34
N ASP A 54 10.01 -8.46 -4.41
CA ASP A 54 8.90 -9.40 -4.62
C ASP A 54 8.41 -10.06 -3.33
N THR A 55 9.06 -9.76 -2.20
CA THR A 55 8.69 -10.25 -0.87
C THR A 55 8.71 -9.07 0.10
N PHE A 56 8.01 -9.21 1.23
CA PHE A 56 8.08 -8.19 2.29
C PHE A 56 9.50 -8.12 2.84
N PRO A 57 10.18 -6.96 2.73
CA PRO A 57 11.60 -6.87 3.11
C PRO A 57 11.79 -6.54 4.59
N GLY A 58 12.95 -6.91 5.11
CA GLY A 58 13.40 -6.50 6.45
C GLY A 58 12.39 -6.77 7.54
N SER A 59 12.08 -5.74 8.32
CA SER A 59 11.12 -5.82 9.42
C SER A 59 9.67 -6.08 8.97
N TYR A 60 9.36 -5.85 7.70
CA TYR A 60 8.01 -6.10 7.17
C TYR A 60 7.72 -7.58 6.99
N ARG A 61 8.73 -8.44 7.00
CA ARG A 61 8.56 -9.88 6.82
C ARG A 61 7.60 -10.48 7.86
N GLU A 62 7.74 -10.08 9.12
CA GLU A 62 6.88 -10.53 10.20
C GLU A 62 5.49 -9.90 10.15
N LYS A 63 5.39 -8.71 9.56
CA LYS A 63 4.14 -7.94 9.47
C LYS A 63 3.36 -8.23 8.20
N GLY A 64 3.93 -8.98 7.26
CA GLY A 64 3.34 -9.22 5.95
C GLY A 64 1.93 -9.78 6.02
N ARG A 65 1.69 -10.75 6.89
CA ARG A 65 0.35 -11.34 7.05
C ARG A 65 -0.67 -10.33 7.56
N THR A 66 -0.25 -9.48 8.49
CA THR A 66 -1.13 -8.43 9.02
C THR A 66 -1.47 -7.41 7.94
N ILE A 67 -0.47 -7.02 7.14
CA ILE A 67 -0.66 -6.08 6.01
C ILE A 67 -1.66 -6.67 5.01
N ILE A 68 -1.47 -7.94 4.64
CA ILE A 68 -2.38 -8.64 3.72
C ILE A 68 -3.78 -8.73 4.32
N ALA A 69 -3.90 -9.03 5.62
CA ALA A 69 -5.20 -9.11 6.28
C ALA A 69 -5.95 -7.78 6.26
N LEU A 70 -5.25 -6.67 6.50
CA LEU A 70 -5.83 -5.33 6.42
C LEU A 70 -6.27 -5.00 4.99
N PHE A 71 -5.47 -5.35 4.02
CA PHE A 71 -5.81 -5.18 2.62
C PHE A 71 -7.06 -5.99 2.24
N LEU A 72 -7.12 -7.27 2.63
CA LEU A 72 -8.28 -8.12 2.37
C LEU A 72 -9.54 -7.58 3.03
N ALA A 73 -9.46 -7.16 4.29
CA ALA A 73 -10.59 -6.60 5.01
C ALA A 73 -11.13 -5.35 4.31
N THR A 74 -10.23 -4.48 3.86
CA THR A 74 -10.60 -3.27 3.13
C THR A 74 -11.26 -3.60 1.80
N GLU A 75 -10.74 -4.59 1.09
CA GLU A 75 -11.31 -5.03 -0.19
C GLU A 75 -12.70 -5.64 -0.03
N ILE A 76 -12.89 -6.48 0.97
CA ILE A 76 -14.18 -7.10 1.28
C ILE A 76 -15.22 -6.01 1.57
N GLU A 77 -14.85 -5.03 2.36
CA GLU A 77 -15.74 -3.91 2.68
C GLU A 77 -16.01 -3.03 1.46
N ARG A 78 -14.98 -2.73 0.67
CA ARG A 78 -15.10 -1.90 -0.53
C ARG A 78 -16.05 -2.49 -1.57
N VAL A 79 -15.98 -3.81 -1.81
CA VAL A 79 -16.85 -4.47 -2.79
C VAL A 79 -18.22 -4.83 -2.22
N GLY A 80 -18.46 -4.59 -0.93
CA GLY A 80 -19.76 -4.78 -0.31
C GLY A 80 -20.10 -6.22 0.01
N ILE A 81 -19.10 -7.09 0.17
CA ILE A 81 -19.31 -8.48 0.57
C ILE A 81 -19.68 -8.53 2.05
N SER A 82 -20.80 -9.18 2.36
CA SER A 82 -21.21 -9.42 3.76
C SER A 82 -20.21 -10.37 4.42
N LYS A 83 -19.81 -10.04 5.66
CA LYS A 83 -18.92 -10.90 6.46
C LYS A 83 -19.54 -12.26 6.76
N ASP A 84 -20.86 -12.35 6.72
CA ASP A 84 -21.60 -13.59 6.94
C ASP A 84 -21.64 -14.49 5.70
N ASP A 85 -21.35 -13.94 4.54
CA ASP A 85 -21.27 -14.71 3.29
C ASP A 85 -19.87 -15.33 3.15
N ARG A 86 -19.70 -16.48 3.80
CA ARG A 86 -18.41 -17.17 3.86
C ARG A 86 -17.89 -17.54 2.48
N GLU A 87 -18.75 -17.93 1.57
CA GLU A 87 -18.36 -18.33 0.21
C GLU A 87 -17.75 -17.17 -0.56
N ALA A 88 -18.42 -16.01 -0.50
CA ALA A 88 -17.92 -14.80 -1.16
C ALA A 88 -16.61 -14.31 -0.53
N VAL A 89 -16.50 -14.36 0.79
CA VAL A 89 -15.27 -13.99 1.51
C VAL A 89 -14.11 -14.91 1.11
N HIS A 90 -14.34 -16.23 1.11
CA HIS A 90 -13.33 -17.21 0.73
C HIS A 90 -12.89 -17.04 -0.72
N LYS A 91 -13.82 -16.74 -1.62
CA LYS A 91 -13.51 -16.50 -3.03
C LYS A 91 -12.60 -15.28 -3.18
N GLN A 92 -12.91 -14.20 -2.47
CA GLN A 92 -12.09 -12.99 -2.50
C GLN A 92 -10.68 -13.26 -1.99
N ILE A 93 -10.55 -14.04 -0.92
CA ILE A 93 -9.25 -14.42 -0.37
C ILE A 93 -8.47 -15.26 -1.39
N ARG A 94 -9.11 -16.28 -1.99
CA ARG A 94 -8.45 -17.13 -3.00
C ARG A 94 -8.00 -16.36 -4.23
N ASP A 95 -8.75 -15.33 -4.63
CA ASP A 95 -8.40 -14.52 -5.79
C ASP A 95 -7.18 -13.62 -5.51
N LEU A 96 -7.00 -13.16 -4.28
CA LEU A 96 -5.98 -12.16 -3.94
C LEU A 96 -4.74 -12.75 -3.27
N VAL A 97 -4.84 -13.95 -2.68
CA VAL A 97 -3.75 -14.58 -1.93
C VAL A 97 -3.29 -15.85 -2.63
N ASP A 98 -1.97 -16.03 -2.68
CA ASP A 98 -1.35 -17.27 -3.17
C ASP A 98 -0.16 -17.61 -2.27
N PRO A 99 -0.28 -18.61 -1.39
CA PRO A 99 0.81 -18.97 -0.47
C PRO A 99 2.10 -19.43 -1.15
N ARG A 100 2.03 -19.74 -2.46
CA ARG A 100 3.19 -20.21 -3.23
C ARG A 100 4.10 -19.09 -3.71
N THR A 101 3.64 -17.84 -3.69
CA THR A 101 4.45 -16.71 -4.12
C THR A 101 5.28 -16.14 -2.96
N PRO A 102 6.39 -15.44 -3.24
CA PRO A 102 7.22 -14.86 -2.19
C PRO A 102 6.48 -13.87 -1.29
N SER A 103 5.57 -13.08 -1.84
CA SER A 103 4.77 -12.10 -1.08
C SER A 103 3.53 -12.71 -0.46
N GLN A 104 3.14 -13.92 -0.86
CA GLN A 104 1.87 -14.57 -0.53
C GLN A 104 0.65 -13.90 -1.17
N LEU A 105 0.86 -12.95 -2.07
CA LEU A 105 -0.19 -12.35 -2.88
C LEU A 105 -0.23 -13.05 -4.24
N SER A 106 -1.44 -13.23 -4.78
CA SER A 106 -1.58 -13.64 -6.17
C SER A 106 -1.15 -12.50 -7.09
N GLU A 107 -1.03 -12.76 -8.38
CA GLU A 107 -0.73 -11.71 -9.35
C GLU A 107 -1.78 -10.60 -9.32
N ILE A 108 -3.05 -10.97 -9.24
CA ILE A 108 -4.16 -10.02 -9.11
C ILE A 108 -4.04 -9.24 -7.80
N GLY A 109 -3.77 -9.95 -6.69
CA GLY A 109 -3.61 -9.32 -5.37
C GLY A 109 -2.48 -8.31 -5.34
N MET A 110 -1.33 -8.65 -5.91
CA MET A 110 -0.19 -7.75 -5.98
C MET A 110 -0.51 -6.51 -6.82
N ARG A 111 -1.15 -6.70 -7.97
CA ARG A 111 -1.57 -5.57 -8.82
C ARG A 111 -2.50 -4.63 -8.07
N GLN A 112 -3.48 -5.18 -7.38
CA GLN A 112 -4.45 -4.37 -6.64
C GLN A 112 -3.82 -3.68 -5.43
N MET A 113 -2.93 -4.35 -4.70
CA MET A 113 -2.22 -3.72 -3.58
C MET A 113 -1.35 -2.57 -4.07
N ASN A 114 -0.65 -2.74 -5.19
CA ASN A 114 0.13 -1.66 -5.80
C ASN A 114 -0.78 -0.47 -6.15
N GLN A 115 -1.95 -0.73 -6.73
CA GLN A 115 -2.91 0.33 -7.07
C GLN A 115 -3.40 1.09 -5.83
N VAL A 116 -3.60 0.39 -4.71
CA VAL A 116 -3.98 1.03 -3.44
C VAL A 116 -2.83 1.89 -2.91
N SER A 117 -1.59 1.43 -3.01
CA SER A 117 -0.42 2.23 -2.65
C SER A 117 -0.31 3.48 -3.54
N TYR A 118 -0.55 3.35 -4.84
CA TYR A 118 -0.57 4.49 -5.76
C TYR A 118 -1.67 5.49 -5.39
N GLY A 119 -2.88 4.99 -5.09
CA GLY A 119 -4.01 5.82 -4.65
C GLY A 119 -3.75 6.49 -3.32
N GLY A 120 -3.02 5.81 -2.43
CA GLY A 120 -2.61 6.36 -1.14
C GLY A 120 -1.68 7.55 -1.30
N PHE A 121 -0.78 7.51 -2.28
CA PHE A 121 0.07 8.68 -2.58
C PHE A 121 -0.79 9.87 -3.01
N ASP A 122 -1.78 9.65 -3.86
CA ASP A 122 -2.69 10.73 -4.26
C ASP A 122 -3.45 11.28 -3.05
N ALA A 123 -3.89 10.42 -2.14
CA ALA A 123 -4.55 10.85 -0.91
C ALA A 123 -3.62 11.70 -0.03
N LEU A 124 -2.35 11.30 0.08
CA LEU A 124 -1.37 12.07 0.83
C LEU A 124 -1.14 13.46 0.23
N THR A 125 -0.94 13.54 -1.09
CA THR A 125 -0.66 14.82 -1.74
C THR A 125 -1.84 15.78 -1.70
N GLU A 126 -3.06 15.27 -1.61
CA GLU A 126 -4.26 16.10 -1.47
C GLU A 126 -4.35 16.76 -0.09
N GLU A 127 -3.82 16.12 0.94
CA GLU A 127 -3.90 16.61 2.32
C GLU A 127 -2.70 17.43 2.75
N PHE A 128 -1.58 17.35 2.04
CA PHE A 128 -0.38 18.12 2.33
C PHE A 128 -0.29 19.31 1.38
N ASP A 129 -0.03 20.50 1.93
CA ASP A 129 0.13 21.73 1.13
C ASP A 129 1.41 21.68 0.29
N ASP A 130 2.46 20.99 0.79
CA ASP A 130 3.74 20.86 0.13
C ASP A 130 4.38 19.54 0.54
N ARG A 131 5.41 19.13 -0.18
CA ARG A 131 6.17 17.92 0.15
C ARG A 131 6.81 18.07 1.53
N PRO A 132 6.97 16.95 2.26
CA PRO A 132 7.50 17.00 3.63
C PRO A 132 8.98 17.40 3.64
N ARG A 133 9.36 18.25 4.59
CA ARG A 133 10.73 18.73 4.77
C ARG A 133 11.43 18.05 5.95
N SER A 134 10.66 17.51 6.90
CA SER A 134 11.20 16.76 8.02
C SER A 134 10.31 15.55 8.30
N LEU A 135 10.93 14.48 8.81
CA LEU A 135 10.19 13.26 9.15
C LEU A 135 9.17 13.56 10.26
N GLU A 136 9.54 14.36 11.25
CA GLU A 136 8.65 14.68 12.37
C GLU A 136 7.37 15.37 11.91
N SER A 137 7.49 16.41 11.07
CA SER A 137 6.31 17.12 10.57
C SER A 137 5.46 16.23 9.67
N PHE A 138 6.11 15.38 8.89
CA PHE A 138 5.40 14.42 8.06
C PHE A 138 4.55 13.47 8.93
N LEU A 139 5.15 12.87 9.96
CA LEU A 139 4.46 11.89 10.80
C LEU A 139 3.28 12.50 11.55
N VAL A 140 3.41 13.75 12.03
CA VAL A 140 2.31 14.44 12.70
C VAL A 140 1.12 14.62 11.75
N ASN A 141 1.38 15.08 10.53
CA ASN A 141 0.32 15.27 9.54
C ASN A 141 -0.24 13.94 9.01
N PHE A 142 0.64 12.96 8.83
CA PHE A 142 0.24 11.63 8.40
C PHE A 142 -0.72 10.97 9.40
N GLN A 143 -0.44 11.10 10.69
CA GLN A 143 -1.31 10.57 11.74
C GLN A 143 -2.72 11.14 11.65
N LYS A 144 -2.86 12.41 11.33
CA LYS A 144 -4.16 13.07 11.17
C LYS A 144 -4.94 12.50 9.98
N ILE A 145 -4.23 12.10 8.93
CA ILE A 145 -4.84 11.55 7.71
C ILE A 145 -5.41 10.15 7.97
N ILE A 146 -4.69 9.31 8.71
CA ILE A 146 -5.06 7.92 8.93
C ILE A 146 -5.99 7.71 10.12
N THR A 147 -6.23 8.70 10.92
CA THR A 147 -7.21 8.66 12.00
C THR A 147 -8.44 9.49 11.65
#